data_f0fc69fdfbe1cac2781b45554427e7ae
#
_entry.id   f0fc69fdfbe1cac2781b45554427e7ae
#
_cell.length_a   1.000
_cell.length_b   1.000
_cell.length_c   1.000
_cell.angle_alpha   90.00
_cell.angle_beta   90.00
_cell.angle_gamma   90.00
#
_symmetry.space_group_name_H-M   'P 1'
#
loop_
_entity.id
_entity.type
_entity.pdbx_description
1 polymer ?
#
loop_
_entity_poly.entity_id
_entity_poly.type
_entity_poly.pdbx_seq_one_letter_code
_entity_poly.pdbx_strand_id
1 'polypeptide(L)'
;IKKKITGGSKVHESDGFCAALPYFLYFKKFKNIKNIISIVCVSKISIKYALAKLQIINFALNGSKDPVGDFLNKFKKKTYFREVIKNIKIVKSLKKISHSKAVQKLGSSCRYPGTFNSSIHSIITSKSYKSAILKTIRAGGCNCSRSNFVGAYFAALKGSASIPNNWVKKCFPSKFILKISL
;
A
#
# COMPACT_ATOMS: atom_id res chain seq x y z
N ILE A 1 28.53 15.58 15.07
CA ILE A 1 28.30 14.12 15.24
C ILE A 1 26.92 13.82 14.68
N LYS A 2 26.81 13.27 13.47
CA LYS A 2 25.54 12.81 12.91
C LYS A 2 25.09 11.60 13.75
N LYS A 3 24.11 11.78 14.63
CA LYS A 3 23.44 10.67 15.34
C LYS A 3 22.90 9.71 14.28
N LYS A 4 23.47 8.52 14.18
CA LYS A 4 22.97 7.43 13.35
C LYS A 4 21.60 7.05 13.92
N ILE A 5 20.52 7.28 13.17
CA ILE A 5 19.20 6.81 13.58
C ILE A 5 19.24 5.28 13.47
N THR A 6 19.44 4.63 14.59
CA THR A 6 19.49 3.17 14.74
C THR A 6 18.17 2.72 15.35
N GLY A 7 17.17 2.46 14.54
CA GLY A 7 15.88 2.15 15.14
C GLY A 7 14.99 1.18 14.37
N GLY A 8 15.20 1.00 13.08
CA GLY A 8 14.30 0.18 12.28
C GLY A 8 14.70 -1.29 12.19
N SER A 9 13.71 -2.18 12.08
CA SER A 9 13.91 -3.60 11.82
C SER A 9 14.56 -3.85 10.45
N LYS A 10 15.41 -4.88 10.34
CA LYS A 10 15.97 -5.33 9.05
C LYS A 10 15.04 -6.25 8.27
N VAL A 11 13.89 -6.62 8.81
CA VAL A 11 12.90 -7.46 8.14
C VAL A 11 12.28 -6.79 6.91
N HIS A 12 11.84 -7.61 5.95
CA HIS A 12 11.29 -7.12 4.68
C HIS A 12 9.76 -6.99 4.77
N GLU A 13 9.27 -6.17 5.71
CA GLU A 13 7.84 -6.08 6.04
C GLU A 13 7.20 -4.74 5.64
N SER A 14 5.87 -4.68 5.74
CA SER A 14 5.03 -3.60 5.24
C SER A 14 4.94 -2.38 6.17
N ASP A 15 5.44 -2.47 7.39
CA ASP A 15 5.21 -1.50 8.47
C ASP A 15 5.77 -0.10 8.18
N GLY A 16 6.89 -0.03 7.45
CA GLY A 16 7.45 1.23 7.00
C GLY A 16 6.51 2.07 6.12
N PHE A 17 5.61 1.42 5.35
CA PHE A 17 4.57 2.13 4.62
C PHE A 17 3.53 2.73 5.58
N CYS A 18 3.12 1.99 6.63
CA CYS A 18 2.15 2.47 7.62
C CYS A 18 2.64 3.74 8.33
N ALA A 19 3.93 3.77 8.71
CA ALA A 19 4.53 4.95 9.34
C ALA A 19 4.65 6.14 8.37
N ALA A 20 4.97 5.88 7.12
CA ALA A 20 5.21 6.94 6.13
C ALA A 20 3.94 7.53 5.51
N LEU A 21 2.82 6.79 5.49
CA LEU A 21 1.58 7.24 4.87
C LEU A 21 1.01 8.52 5.51
N PRO A 22 0.83 8.62 6.84
CA PRO A 22 0.34 9.86 7.47
C PRO A 22 1.26 11.06 7.20
N TYR A 23 2.58 10.87 7.31
CA TYR A 23 3.54 11.91 6.98
C TYR A 23 3.39 12.39 5.55
N PHE A 24 3.31 11.45 4.60
CA PHE A 24 3.12 11.79 3.18
C PHE A 24 1.80 12.53 2.93
N LEU A 25 0.70 12.08 3.54
CA LEU A 25 -0.61 12.72 3.37
C LEU A 25 -0.63 14.15 3.90
N TYR A 26 0.04 14.41 5.03
CA TYR A 26 0.11 15.74 5.64
C TYR A 26 0.98 16.70 4.82
N PHE A 27 2.22 16.30 4.50
CA PHE A 27 3.18 17.20 3.84
C PHE A 27 3.07 17.21 2.31
N LYS A 28 2.41 16.22 1.69
CA LYS A 28 2.31 16.03 0.23
C LYS A 28 3.68 15.99 -0.48
N LYS A 29 4.76 15.66 0.23
CA LYS A 29 6.14 15.69 -0.26
C LYS A 29 6.85 14.36 0.00
N PHE A 30 7.73 13.98 -0.94
CA PHE A 30 8.60 12.80 -0.80
C PHE A 30 9.92 13.11 -0.08
N LYS A 31 10.20 14.38 0.25
CA LYS A 31 11.38 14.77 1.03
C LYS A 31 11.31 14.08 2.39
N ASN A 32 12.44 13.50 2.82
CA ASN A 32 12.58 12.77 4.08
C ASN A 32 11.76 11.48 4.24
N ILE A 33 10.93 11.08 3.28
CA ILE A 33 10.08 9.87 3.37
C ILE A 33 10.91 8.61 3.67
N LYS A 34 12.11 8.48 3.08
CA LYS A 34 13.00 7.33 3.36
C LYS A 34 13.40 7.28 4.83
N ASN A 35 13.66 8.43 5.45
CA ASN A 35 14.02 8.50 6.87
C ASN A 35 12.83 8.07 7.75
N ILE A 36 11.61 8.52 7.41
CA ILE A 36 10.39 8.12 8.12
C ILE A 36 10.15 6.60 8.01
N ILE A 37 10.29 6.03 6.81
CA ILE A 37 10.21 4.57 6.63
C ILE A 37 11.27 3.87 7.47
N SER A 38 12.50 4.43 7.54
CA SER A 38 13.63 3.82 8.23
C SER A 38 13.53 3.85 9.76
N ILE A 39 12.62 4.65 10.32
CA ILE A 39 12.32 4.60 11.78
C ILE A 39 11.79 3.20 12.14
N VAL A 40 11.01 2.59 11.25
CA VAL A 40 10.37 1.29 11.47
C VAL A 40 11.11 0.17 10.74
N CYS A 41 11.49 0.37 9.48
CA CYS A 41 12.14 -0.63 8.63
C CYS A 41 13.34 -0.05 7.88
N VAL A 42 14.55 -0.55 8.16
CA VAL A 42 15.79 -0.13 7.46
C VAL A 42 16.14 -0.97 6.23
N SER A 43 15.37 -2.02 5.96
CA SER A 43 15.58 -2.88 4.80
C SER A 43 15.40 -2.11 3.48
N LYS A 44 16.38 -2.21 2.57
CA LYS A 44 16.30 -1.61 1.23
C LYS A 44 15.06 -2.09 0.44
N ILE A 45 14.63 -3.33 0.66
CA ILE A 45 13.43 -3.91 0.05
C ILE A 45 12.19 -3.21 0.61
N SER A 46 12.03 -3.12 1.93
CA SER A 46 10.89 -2.45 2.57
C SER A 46 10.79 -0.99 2.15
N ILE A 47 11.90 -0.26 2.12
CA ILE A 47 11.94 1.14 1.65
C ILE A 47 11.47 1.24 0.19
N LYS A 48 11.96 0.36 -0.69
CA LYS A 48 11.59 0.33 -2.12
C LYS A 48 10.08 0.12 -2.32
N TYR A 49 9.51 -0.89 -1.66
CA TYR A 49 8.07 -1.21 -1.79
C TYR A 49 7.18 -0.19 -1.10
N ALA A 50 7.58 0.37 0.05
CA ALA A 50 6.86 1.46 0.70
C ALA A 50 6.80 2.70 -0.20
N LEU A 51 7.92 3.09 -0.83
CA LEU A 51 7.95 4.18 -1.81
C LEU A 51 7.06 3.91 -3.02
N ALA A 52 7.05 2.67 -3.53
CA ALA A 52 6.17 2.30 -4.64
C ALA A 52 4.68 2.44 -4.27
N LYS A 53 4.28 1.98 -3.07
CA LYS A 53 2.92 2.15 -2.54
C LYS A 53 2.55 3.63 -2.45
N LEU A 54 3.42 4.47 -1.88
CA LEU A 54 3.19 5.91 -1.75
C LEU A 54 3.08 6.61 -3.11
N GLN A 55 3.88 6.22 -4.11
CA GLN A 55 3.76 6.75 -5.46
C GLN A 55 2.42 6.38 -6.10
N ILE A 56 1.95 5.14 -5.92
CA ILE A 56 0.64 4.69 -6.41
C ILE A 56 -0.50 5.48 -5.72
N ILE A 57 -0.41 5.69 -4.40
CA ILE A 57 -1.35 6.55 -3.65
C ILE A 57 -1.31 7.99 -4.18
N ASN A 58 -0.13 8.52 -4.45
CA ASN A 58 0.02 9.87 -4.99
C ASN A 58 -0.69 10.03 -6.35
N PHE A 59 -0.59 9.05 -7.24
CA PHE A 59 -1.35 9.06 -8.49
C PHE A 59 -2.85 9.07 -8.25
N ALA A 60 -3.35 8.24 -7.30
CA ALA A 60 -4.77 8.21 -6.95
C ALA A 60 -5.26 9.57 -6.42
N LEU A 61 -4.51 10.21 -5.52
CA LEU A 61 -4.82 11.53 -4.97
C LEU A 61 -4.81 12.65 -6.01
N ASN A 62 -4.02 12.50 -7.08
CA ASN A 62 -3.95 13.45 -8.19
C ASN A 62 -4.93 13.12 -9.34
N GLY A 63 -5.97 12.33 -9.07
CA GLY A 63 -7.07 12.09 -10.01
C GLY A 63 -6.79 11.06 -11.10
N SER A 64 -5.75 10.23 -10.97
CA SER A 64 -5.49 9.15 -11.93
C SER A 64 -6.65 8.14 -11.93
N LYS A 65 -7.06 7.73 -13.14
CA LYS A 65 -8.05 6.65 -13.33
C LYS A 65 -7.44 5.25 -13.22
N ASP A 66 -6.13 5.11 -13.47
CA ASP A 66 -5.35 3.86 -13.30
C ASP A 66 -4.00 4.16 -12.61
N PRO A 67 -3.98 4.41 -11.29
CA PRO A 67 -2.76 4.75 -10.55
C PRO A 67 -1.65 3.70 -10.67
N VAL A 68 -2.02 2.42 -10.81
CA VAL A 68 -1.05 1.33 -11.00
C VAL A 68 -0.44 1.37 -12.40
N GLY A 69 -1.25 1.66 -13.42
CA GLY A 69 -0.79 1.86 -14.79
C GLY A 69 0.13 3.07 -14.93
N ASP A 70 -0.24 4.18 -14.31
CA ASP A 70 0.57 5.41 -14.31
C ASP A 70 1.91 5.21 -13.60
N PHE A 71 1.93 4.46 -12.48
CA PHE A 71 3.17 4.06 -11.84
C PHE A 71 4.07 3.27 -12.82
N LEU A 72 3.52 2.28 -13.52
CA LEU A 72 4.29 1.50 -14.50
C LEU A 72 4.84 2.39 -15.61
N ASN A 73 4.04 3.29 -16.17
CA ASN A 73 4.43 4.19 -17.25
C ASN A 73 5.52 5.15 -16.83
N LYS A 74 5.35 5.81 -15.68
CA LYS A 74 6.32 6.80 -15.16
C LYS A 74 7.66 6.19 -14.81
N PHE A 75 7.66 4.98 -14.23
CA PHE A 75 8.87 4.38 -13.68
C PHE A 75 9.48 3.27 -14.55
N LYS A 76 8.93 2.98 -15.73
CA LYS A 76 9.40 1.89 -16.62
C LYS A 76 10.90 1.87 -16.90
N LYS A 77 11.53 3.04 -16.98
CA LYS A 77 12.98 3.21 -17.24
C LYS A 77 13.82 3.35 -15.95
N LYS A 78 13.20 3.38 -14.75
CA LYS A 78 13.91 3.59 -13.49
C LYS A 78 14.37 2.26 -12.88
N THR A 79 15.67 2.03 -12.90
CA THR A 79 16.32 0.82 -12.36
C THR A 79 15.91 0.54 -10.92
N TYR A 80 15.73 1.57 -10.11
CA TYR A 80 15.32 1.44 -8.70
C TYR A 80 14.03 0.64 -8.52
N PHE A 81 13.04 0.78 -9.42
CA PHE A 81 11.75 0.09 -9.35
C PHE A 81 11.62 -1.12 -10.28
N ARG A 82 12.72 -1.56 -10.94
CA ARG A 82 12.68 -2.68 -11.91
C ARG A 82 12.01 -3.94 -11.35
N GLU A 83 12.35 -4.32 -10.12
CA GLU A 83 11.78 -5.48 -9.44
C GLU A 83 10.28 -5.30 -9.14
N VAL A 84 9.88 -4.13 -8.62
CA VAL A 84 8.47 -3.79 -8.34
C VAL A 84 7.63 -3.85 -9.63
N ILE A 85 8.15 -3.31 -10.72
CA ILE A 85 7.51 -3.32 -12.04
C ILE A 85 7.35 -4.76 -12.56
N LYS A 86 8.40 -5.59 -12.44
CA LYS A 86 8.33 -7.02 -12.79
C LYS A 86 7.20 -7.71 -12.01
N ASN A 87 7.14 -7.48 -10.70
CA ASN A 87 6.11 -8.05 -9.83
C ASN A 87 4.70 -7.60 -10.21
N ILE A 88 4.48 -6.31 -10.50
CA ILE A 88 3.16 -5.84 -10.97
C ILE A 88 2.76 -6.52 -12.27
N LYS A 89 3.68 -6.73 -13.22
CA LYS A 89 3.40 -7.46 -14.47
C LYS A 89 2.97 -8.91 -14.22
N ILE A 90 3.66 -9.62 -13.30
CA ILE A 90 3.27 -10.96 -12.86
C ILE A 90 1.87 -10.94 -12.25
N VAL A 91 1.58 -9.98 -11.37
CA VAL A 91 0.24 -9.86 -10.78
C VAL A 91 -0.83 -9.62 -11.85
N LYS A 92 -0.56 -8.78 -12.84
CA LYS A 92 -1.50 -8.53 -13.95
C LYS A 92 -1.80 -9.80 -14.76
N SER A 93 -0.84 -10.70 -14.96
CA SER A 93 -1.09 -11.99 -15.64
C SER A 93 -2.01 -12.92 -14.85
N LEU A 94 -2.11 -12.73 -13.54
CA LEU A 94 -2.98 -13.51 -12.66
C LEU A 94 -4.39 -12.90 -12.48
N LYS A 95 -4.73 -11.82 -13.19
CA LYS A 95 -6.00 -11.09 -13.01
C LYS A 95 -7.26 -11.96 -13.13
N LYS A 96 -7.20 -13.04 -13.90
CA LYS A 96 -8.35 -13.93 -14.16
C LYS A 96 -8.64 -14.95 -13.06
N ILE A 97 -7.70 -15.20 -12.15
CA ILE A 97 -7.92 -16.17 -11.06
C ILE A 97 -8.52 -15.48 -9.82
N SER A 98 -9.16 -16.28 -8.95
CA SER A 98 -9.71 -15.75 -7.69
C SER A 98 -8.61 -15.16 -6.81
N HIS A 99 -8.95 -14.15 -6.00
CA HIS A 99 -7.97 -13.49 -5.14
C HIS A 99 -7.33 -14.46 -4.13
N SER A 100 -8.11 -15.39 -3.56
CA SER A 100 -7.57 -16.40 -2.65
C SER A 100 -6.51 -17.28 -3.31
N LYS A 101 -6.78 -17.78 -4.53
CA LYS A 101 -5.78 -18.52 -5.32
C LYS A 101 -4.57 -17.67 -5.68
N ALA A 102 -4.78 -16.38 -5.98
CA ALA A 102 -3.69 -15.46 -6.24
C ALA A 102 -2.81 -15.25 -5.00
N VAL A 103 -3.39 -15.06 -3.82
CA VAL A 103 -2.66 -14.88 -2.55
C VAL A 103 -1.82 -16.12 -2.22
N GLN A 104 -2.34 -17.33 -2.45
CA GLN A 104 -1.56 -18.57 -2.28
C GLN A 104 -0.30 -18.59 -3.17
N LYS A 105 -0.41 -18.11 -4.42
CA LYS A 105 0.73 -18.05 -5.37
C LYS A 105 1.68 -16.89 -5.10
N LEU A 106 1.16 -15.73 -4.68
CA LEU A 106 1.92 -14.48 -4.55
C LEU A 106 2.51 -14.27 -3.16
N GLY A 107 1.95 -14.94 -2.15
CA GLY A 107 2.33 -14.86 -0.75
C GLY A 107 1.27 -14.22 0.14
N SER A 108 1.04 -14.85 1.30
CA SER A 108 0.02 -14.48 2.29
C SER A 108 0.59 -13.76 3.53
N SER A 109 1.92 -13.71 3.68
CA SER A 109 2.59 -13.10 4.84
C SER A 109 2.68 -11.57 4.74
N CYS A 110 3.15 -10.91 5.82
CA CYS A 110 3.46 -9.48 5.86
C CYS A 110 4.71 -9.09 5.04
N ARG A 111 5.51 -10.08 4.60
CA ARG A 111 6.79 -9.85 3.93
C ARG A 111 6.65 -9.47 2.46
N TYR A 112 7.54 -8.60 2.00
CA TYR A 112 7.70 -8.29 0.58
C TYR A 112 8.45 -9.42 -0.16
N PRO A 113 8.14 -9.68 -1.44
CA PRO A 113 7.16 -8.97 -2.28
C PRO A 113 5.71 -9.43 -2.10
N GLY A 114 5.44 -10.53 -1.37
CA GLY A 114 4.14 -11.19 -1.28
C GLY A 114 3.01 -10.25 -0.86
N THR A 115 3.20 -9.50 0.24
CA THR A 115 2.17 -8.56 0.72
C THR A 115 1.84 -7.46 -0.31
N PHE A 116 2.83 -6.93 -1.03
CA PHE A 116 2.62 -5.96 -2.10
C PHE A 116 1.87 -6.58 -3.28
N ASN A 117 2.35 -7.73 -3.77
CA ASN A 117 1.79 -8.41 -4.93
C ASN A 117 0.32 -8.78 -4.70
N SER A 118 0.02 -9.35 -3.54
CA SER A 118 -1.35 -9.71 -3.15
C SER A 118 -2.24 -8.48 -2.99
N SER A 119 -1.72 -7.36 -2.47
CA SER A 119 -2.46 -6.09 -2.43
C SER A 119 -2.78 -5.55 -3.83
N ILE A 120 -1.79 -5.53 -4.73
CA ILE A 120 -2.00 -5.10 -6.12
C ILE A 120 -3.04 -5.98 -6.81
N HIS A 121 -3.03 -7.31 -6.57
CA HIS A 121 -4.07 -8.19 -7.14
C HIS A 121 -5.47 -7.83 -6.63
N SER A 122 -5.63 -7.55 -5.32
CA SER A 122 -6.91 -7.07 -4.80
C SER A 122 -7.35 -5.76 -5.45
N ILE A 123 -6.43 -4.81 -5.59
CA ILE A 123 -6.66 -3.50 -6.21
C ILE A 123 -7.17 -3.65 -7.65
N ILE A 124 -6.43 -4.37 -8.51
CA ILE A 124 -6.76 -4.45 -9.94
C ILE A 124 -7.96 -5.36 -10.26
N THR A 125 -8.41 -6.18 -9.31
CA THR A 125 -9.57 -7.07 -9.47
C THR A 125 -10.80 -6.65 -8.70
N SER A 126 -10.79 -5.48 -8.05
CA SER A 126 -11.93 -4.97 -7.28
C SER A 126 -12.42 -3.62 -7.81
N LYS A 127 -13.72 -3.36 -7.67
CA LYS A 127 -14.36 -2.13 -8.16
C LYS A 127 -14.67 -1.13 -7.05
N SER A 128 -14.67 -1.55 -5.79
CA SER A 128 -15.03 -0.71 -4.64
C SER A 128 -14.16 -0.99 -3.42
N TYR A 129 -14.08 -0.01 -2.51
CA TYR A 129 -13.44 -0.15 -1.20
C TYR A 129 -13.90 -1.42 -0.47
N LYS A 130 -15.23 -1.56 -0.28
CA LYS A 130 -15.84 -2.69 0.43
C LYS A 130 -15.44 -4.03 -0.19
N SER A 131 -15.58 -4.18 -1.51
CA SER A 131 -15.26 -5.43 -2.19
C SER A 131 -13.77 -5.79 -2.09
N ALA A 132 -12.88 -4.80 -2.18
CA ALA A 132 -11.44 -5.00 -2.08
C ALA A 132 -11.01 -5.46 -0.69
N ILE A 133 -11.51 -4.81 0.37
CA ILE A 133 -11.20 -5.18 1.75
C ILE A 133 -11.76 -6.57 2.10
N LEU A 134 -13.03 -6.85 1.80
CA LEU A 134 -13.62 -8.16 2.06
C LEU A 134 -12.90 -9.28 1.32
N LYS A 135 -12.51 -9.06 0.07
CA LYS A 135 -11.73 -10.01 -0.72
C LYS A 135 -10.37 -10.27 -0.07
N THR A 136 -9.69 -9.22 0.38
CA THR A 136 -8.40 -9.30 1.07
C THR A 136 -8.50 -10.11 2.37
N ILE A 137 -9.53 -9.85 3.19
CA ILE A 137 -9.75 -10.56 4.46
C ILE A 137 -10.05 -12.04 4.21
N ARG A 138 -10.93 -12.36 3.27
CA ARG A 138 -11.31 -13.75 2.93
C ARG A 138 -10.16 -14.58 2.37
N ALA A 139 -9.13 -13.97 1.85
CA ALA A 139 -7.95 -14.68 1.35
C ALA A 139 -7.03 -15.22 2.47
N GLY A 140 -7.24 -14.83 3.72
CA GLY A 140 -6.46 -15.30 4.88
C GLY A 140 -5.05 -14.69 4.94
N GLY A 141 -4.21 -15.22 5.84
CA GLY A 141 -2.84 -14.75 6.08
C GLY A 141 -2.78 -13.37 6.73
N CYS A 142 -1.71 -12.59 6.49
CA CYS A 142 -1.52 -11.28 7.08
C CYS A 142 -2.42 -10.22 6.43
N ASN A 143 -3.67 -10.14 6.88
CA ASN A 143 -4.69 -9.24 6.34
C ASN A 143 -4.41 -7.77 6.62
N CYS A 144 -3.89 -7.42 7.82
CA CYS A 144 -3.61 -6.03 8.21
C CYS A 144 -2.63 -5.36 7.24
N SER A 145 -1.51 -6.00 6.95
CA SER A 145 -0.49 -5.48 6.04
C SER A 145 -0.99 -5.25 4.61
N ARG A 146 -1.90 -6.11 4.12
CA ARG A 146 -2.52 -5.95 2.81
C ARG A 146 -3.64 -4.90 2.81
N SER A 147 -4.56 -4.99 3.79
CA SER A 147 -5.72 -4.09 3.87
C SER A 147 -5.32 -2.65 4.11
N ASN A 148 -4.20 -2.39 4.79
CA ASN A 148 -3.67 -1.05 4.96
C ASN A 148 -3.43 -0.34 3.61
N PHE A 149 -2.70 -0.98 2.69
CA PHE A 149 -2.45 -0.39 1.38
C PHE A 149 -3.70 -0.40 0.48
N VAL A 150 -4.46 -1.49 0.48
CA VAL A 150 -5.69 -1.60 -0.32
C VAL A 150 -6.71 -0.54 0.11
N GLY A 151 -6.92 -0.37 1.42
CA GLY A 151 -7.82 0.65 1.97
C GLY A 151 -7.37 2.06 1.63
N ALA A 152 -6.09 2.38 1.85
CA ALA A 152 -5.53 3.68 1.50
C ALA A 152 -5.68 3.99 0.00
N TYR A 153 -5.46 3.01 -0.87
CA TYR A 153 -5.62 3.15 -2.31
C TYR A 153 -7.07 3.51 -2.70
N PHE A 154 -8.04 2.75 -2.22
CA PHE A 154 -9.45 3.01 -2.59
C PHE A 154 -9.99 4.29 -1.96
N ALA A 155 -9.56 4.64 -0.75
CA ALA A 155 -9.91 5.92 -0.13
C ALA A 155 -9.31 7.10 -0.91
N ALA A 156 -8.05 7.01 -1.34
CA ALA A 156 -7.42 8.03 -2.18
C ALA A 156 -8.08 8.16 -3.56
N LEU A 157 -8.49 7.03 -4.17
CA LEU A 157 -9.08 7.00 -5.51
C LEU A 157 -10.56 7.43 -5.54
N LYS A 158 -11.32 7.11 -4.49
CA LYS A 158 -12.80 7.23 -4.46
C LYS A 158 -13.30 8.22 -3.39
N GLY A 159 -12.42 8.77 -2.58
CA GLY A 159 -12.77 9.60 -1.43
C GLY A 159 -13.20 8.79 -0.19
N SER A 160 -13.25 9.47 0.96
CA SER A 160 -13.65 8.88 2.25
C SER A 160 -15.10 8.35 2.24
N ALA A 161 -16.00 8.93 1.46
CA ALA A 161 -17.37 8.46 1.28
C ALA A 161 -17.46 7.03 0.70
N SER A 162 -16.41 6.50 0.09
CA SER A 162 -16.34 5.12 -0.38
C SER A 162 -16.22 4.08 0.73
N ILE A 163 -15.85 4.50 1.95
CA ILE A 163 -15.73 3.65 3.13
C ILE A 163 -17.15 3.41 3.69
N PRO A 164 -17.57 2.16 3.92
CA PRO A 164 -18.90 1.89 4.45
C PRO A 164 -19.14 2.58 5.80
N ASN A 165 -20.21 3.39 5.91
CA ASN A 165 -20.52 4.15 7.11
C ASN A 165 -20.62 3.29 8.39
N ASN A 166 -21.18 2.08 8.27
CA ASN A 166 -21.26 1.15 9.39
C ASN A 166 -19.89 0.66 9.87
N TRP A 167 -18.87 0.65 9.02
CA TRP A 167 -17.48 0.33 9.42
C TRP A 167 -16.84 1.51 10.16
N VAL A 168 -17.04 2.73 9.65
CA VAL A 168 -16.58 3.96 10.30
C VAL A 168 -17.17 4.07 11.70
N LYS A 169 -18.50 3.88 11.84
CA LYS A 169 -19.20 3.94 13.14
C LYS A 169 -18.70 2.92 14.16
N LYS A 170 -18.24 1.74 13.71
CA LYS A 170 -17.69 0.68 14.58
C LYS A 170 -16.22 0.85 14.90
N CYS A 171 -15.50 1.75 14.23
CA CYS A 171 -14.10 2.02 14.52
C CYS A 171 -13.99 2.96 15.71
N PHE A 172 -13.47 2.47 16.84
CA PHE A 172 -13.40 3.23 18.11
C PHE A 172 -12.81 4.63 17.97
N PRO A 173 -11.65 4.87 17.31
CA PRO A 173 -11.10 6.21 17.22
C PRO A 173 -11.63 7.03 16.02
N SER A 174 -12.70 6.61 15.34
CA SER A 174 -13.14 7.25 14.10
C SER A 174 -13.46 8.74 14.26
N LYS A 175 -14.13 9.13 15.33
CA LYS A 175 -14.44 10.55 15.62
C LYS A 175 -13.17 11.38 15.80
N PHE A 176 -12.16 10.84 16.51
CA PHE A 176 -10.89 11.50 16.71
C PHE A 176 -10.09 11.62 15.39
N ILE A 177 -10.02 10.53 14.64
CA ILE A 177 -9.32 10.51 13.34
C ILE A 177 -9.96 11.52 12.38
N LEU A 178 -11.30 11.56 12.27
CA LEU A 178 -11.98 12.52 11.41
C LEU A 178 -11.73 13.97 11.84
N LYS A 179 -11.64 14.25 13.15
CA LYS A 179 -11.35 15.59 13.66
C LYS A 179 -9.96 16.08 13.30
N ILE A 180 -8.93 15.21 13.29
CA ILE A 180 -7.55 15.60 12.95
C ILE A 180 -7.24 15.55 11.46
N SER A 181 -8.15 15.03 10.62
CA SER A 181 -7.98 14.95 9.17
C SER A 181 -8.59 16.13 8.41
N LEU A 182 -9.28 17.03 9.09
CA LEU A 182 -9.81 18.29 8.56
C LEU A 182 -8.78 19.42 8.73
#